data_d81253bc8f08b57476a3307454ca82ee
#
_entry.id   d81253bc8f08b57476a3307454ca82ee
#
_cell.length_a   1.000
_cell.length_b   1.000
_cell.length_c   1.000
_cell.angle_alpha   90.00
_cell.angle_beta   90.00
_cell.angle_gamma   90.00
#
_symmetry.space_group_name_H-M   'P 1'
#
loop_
_entity.id
_entity.type
_entity.pdbx_description
1 polymer ?
#
loop_
_entity_poly.entity_id
_entity_poly.type
_entity_poly.pdbx_seq_one_letter_code
_entity_poly.pdbx_strand_id
1 'polypeptide(L)'
;MEDGAPWGIGAGQFLWLYWIAFALALVVVLAAAAYLRREAAVGDADTRPLGHYHLAWLAGGAPRVEEVVIAVLLASGRARIDDRGVLAPLPGAEPSDPVERWLFRSIGTGRTLRGAGSLRFGDSQVGRELVGDLTRRGHLRRGGAESPGHQGHWLLGVVLGVGVARLFAELDWEWQVGVLSISLVLSGAVWLAVAFALRAGEDRPSDRGRAALAAVSVRVAQVEDLRAQPDWLPAAVAVEGIAAHPDPAVAELVAAHTRPGPLTWPLNATGR
;
A
#
# COMPACT_ATOMS: atom_id res chain seq x y z
N MET A 1 12.54 52.98 -16.38
CA MET A 1 12.59 52.12 -17.58
C MET A 1 12.47 50.71 -17.10
N GLU A 2 11.21 50.21 -17.01
CA GLU A 2 10.88 48.85 -16.57
C GLU A 2 10.56 47.91 -17.76
N ASP A 3 11.08 48.28 -18.95
CA ASP A 3 10.64 47.73 -20.24
C ASP A 3 11.26 46.39 -20.62
N GLY A 4 11.84 45.65 -19.67
CA GLY A 4 12.47 44.35 -19.93
C GLY A 4 12.01 43.17 -19.07
N ALA A 5 11.03 43.38 -18.18
CA ALA A 5 10.56 42.29 -17.32
C ALA A 5 9.83 41.21 -18.14
N PRO A 6 10.26 39.93 -18.12
CA PRO A 6 9.53 38.86 -18.80
C PRO A 6 8.07 38.85 -18.33
N TRP A 7 7.13 38.80 -19.28
CA TRP A 7 5.67 38.86 -19.06
C TRP A 7 5.13 40.16 -18.47
N GLY A 8 5.93 41.26 -18.43
CA GLY A 8 5.50 42.56 -17.87
C GLY A 8 5.34 42.57 -16.34
N ILE A 9 5.79 41.55 -15.64
CA ILE A 9 5.68 41.38 -14.17
C ILE A 9 7.07 41.46 -13.57
N GLY A 10 7.30 42.36 -12.62
CA GLY A 10 8.58 42.43 -11.89
C GLY A 10 8.85 41.20 -11.08
N ALA A 11 10.14 40.83 -10.89
CA ALA A 11 10.54 39.62 -10.25
C ALA A 11 9.99 39.45 -8.80
N GLY A 12 9.96 40.54 -8.03
CA GLY A 12 9.38 40.51 -6.68
C GLY A 12 7.87 40.24 -6.67
N GLN A 13 7.13 40.86 -7.63
CA GLN A 13 5.69 40.61 -7.78
C GLN A 13 5.41 39.16 -8.22
N PHE A 14 6.21 38.65 -9.16
CA PHE A 14 6.11 37.25 -9.59
C PHE A 14 6.36 36.29 -8.41
N LEU A 15 7.38 36.50 -7.58
CA LEU A 15 7.71 35.66 -6.45
C LEU A 15 6.54 35.62 -5.43
N TRP A 16 5.93 36.75 -5.15
CA TRP A 16 4.74 36.83 -4.29
C TRP A 16 3.57 36.01 -4.85
N LEU A 17 3.25 36.23 -6.12
CA LEU A 17 2.17 35.49 -6.81
C LEU A 17 2.44 34.00 -6.84
N TYR A 18 3.68 33.63 -7.10
CA TYR A 18 4.11 32.23 -7.10
C TYR A 18 3.86 31.55 -5.74
N TRP A 19 4.30 32.18 -4.65
CA TRP A 19 4.11 31.62 -3.31
C TRP A 19 2.65 31.57 -2.87
N ILE A 20 1.85 32.58 -3.24
CA ILE A 20 0.39 32.57 -3.01
C ILE A 20 -0.26 31.42 -3.78
N ALA A 21 0.05 31.26 -5.06
CA ALA A 21 -0.49 30.17 -5.88
C ALA A 21 -0.07 28.78 -5.33
N PHE A 22 1.20 28.65 -4.93
CA PHE A 22 1.72 27.41 -4.35
C PHE A 22 1.04 27.08 -3.01
N ALA A 23 0.89 28.06 -2.12
CA ALA A 23 0.21 27.89 -0.83
C ALA A 23 -1.26 27.50 -1.03
N LEU A 24 -1.96 28.16 -1.96
CA LEU A 24 -3.35 27.83 -2.28
C LEU A 24 -3.49 26.41 -2.83
N ALA A 25 -2.62 26.02 -3.77
CA ALA A 25 -2.60 24.66 -4.30
C ALA A 25 -2.33 23.63 -3.20
N LEU A 26 -1.40 23.91 -2.30
CA LEU A 26 -1.09 23.04 -1.15
C LEU A 26 -2.30 22.89 -0.22
N VAL A 27 -2.99 24.00 0.10
CA VAL A 27 -4.21 23.97 0.93
C VAL A 27 -5.30 23.12 0.28
N VAL A 28 -5.52 23.27 -1.04
CA VAL A 28 -6.50 22.47 -1.79
C VAL A 28 -6.14 20.98 -1.70
N VAL A 29 -4.88 20.60 -1.91
CA VAL A 29 -4.42 19.19 -1.82
C VAL A 29 -4.62 18.64 -0.42
N LEU A 30 -4.24 19.38 0.61
CA LEU A 30 -4.39 18.95 2.01
C LEU A 30 -5.87 18.86 2.43
N ALA A 31 -6.71 19.82 2.01
CA ALA A 31 -8.14 19.81 2.27
C ALA A 31 -8.83 18.62 1.59
N ALA A 32 -8.51 18.34 0.32
CA ALA A 32 -9.00 17.19 -0.40
C ALA A 32 -8.58 15.87 0.30
N ALA A 33 -7.33 15.76 0.70
CA ALA A 33 -6.83 14.60 1.46
C ALA A 33 -7.53 14.44 2.82
N ALA A 34 -7.83 15.53 3.52
CA ALA A 34 -8.55 15.52 4.80
C ALA A 34 -10.03 15.15 4.62
N TYR A 35 -10.68 15.67 3.58
CA TYR A 35 -12.06 15.35 3.23
C TYR A 35 -12.25 13.85 2.99
N LEU A 36 -11.37 13.27 2.15
CA LEU A 36 -11.40 11.83 1.86
C LEU A 36 -11.18 10.95 3.09
N ARG A 37 -10.34 11.40 4.04
CA ARG A 37 -10.15 10.69 5.31
C ARG A 37 -11.44 10.67 6.15
N ARG A 38 -12.22 11.75 6.13
CA ARG A 38 -13.50 11.84 6.84
C ARG A 38 -14.58 10.97 6.20
N GLU A 39 -14.67 10.99 4.88
CA GLU A 39 -15.66 10.21 4.14
C GLU A 39 -15.44 8.69 4.29
N ALA A 40 -14.18 8.25 4.30
CA ALA A 40 -13.81 6.85 4.59
C ALA A 40 -14.19 6.41 6.02
N ALA A 41 -14.31 7.34 6.97
CA ALA A 41 -14.74 7.04 8.35
C ALA A 41 -16.26 6.88 8.49
N VAL A 42 -17.04 7.42 7.57
CA VAL A 42 -18.52 7.44 7.61
C VAL A 42 -19.15 6.34 6.76
N GLY A 43 -18.36 5.59 5.98
CA GLY A 43 -18.84 4.52 5.11
C GLY A 43 -19.73 3.50 5.82
N ASP A 44 -20.78 3.06 5.13
CA ASP A 44 -21.81 2.15 5.60
C ASP A 44 -21.21 0.92 6.29
N ALA A 45 -21.69 0.65 7.51
CA ALA A 45 -21.10 -0.38 8.36
C ALA A 45 -21.48 -1.78 7.85
N ASP A 46 -20.79 -2.26 6.80
CA ASP A 46 -20.87 -3.68 6.49
C ASP A 46 -20.35 -4.48 7.68
N THR A 47 -21.27 -5.12 8.40
CA THR A 47 -21.00 -5.91 9.60
C THR A 47 -20.59 -7.35 9.28
N ARG A 48 -20.51 -7.72 7.99
CA ARG A 48 -20.10 -9.07 7.61
C ARG A 48 -18.65 -9.32 8.08
N PRO A 49 -18.40 -10.50 8.67
CA PRO A 49 -17.04 -10.84 9.09
C PRO A 49 -16.09 -10.83 7.91
N LEU A 50 -14.89 -10.33 8.14
CA LEU A 50 -13.82 -10.37 7.14
C LEU A 50 -13.30 -11.81 7.01
N GLY A 51 -13.16 -12.27 5.78
CA GLY A 51 -12.47 -13.53 5.50
C GLY A 51 -10.96 -13.42 5.80
N HIS A 52 -10.31 -14.56 5.96
CA HIS A 52 -8.87 -14.62 6.29
C HIS A 52 -7.97 -13.94 5.25
N TYR A 53 -8.32 -13.92 3.97
CA TYR A 53 -7.56 -13.22 2.93
C TYR A 53 -7.68 -11.70 3.06
N HIS A 54 -8.85 -11.19 3.48
CA HIS A 54 -9.03 -9.77 3.80
C HIS A 54 -8.17 -9.36 5.00
N LEU A 55 -8.14 -10.20 6.06
CA LEU A 55 -7.30 -10.00 7.23
C LEU A 55 -5.81 -10.03 6.87
N ALA A 56 -5.39 -10.99 6.03
CA ALA A 56 -4.03 -11.09 5.54
C ALA A 56 -3.60 -9.82 4.78
N TRP A 57 -4.47 -9.29 3.91
CA TRP A 57 -4.19 -8.04 3.23
C TRP A 57 -4.03 -6.87 4.20
N LEU A 58 -4.92 -6.75 5.20
CA LEU A 58 -4.82 -5.71 6.22
C LEU A 58 -3.57 -5.84 7.09
N ALA A 59 -3.08 -7.05 7.35
CA ALA A 59 -1.92 -7.31 8.19
C ALA A 59 -0.59 -7.06 7.49
N GLY A 60 -0.48 -7.38 6.19
CA GLY A 60 0.80 -7.33 5.49
C GLY A 60 0.70 -7.22 3.96
N GLY A 61 -0.47 -6.85 3.42
CA GLY A 61 -0.67 -6.67 1.99
C GLY A 61 -0.61 -7.98 1.19
N ALA A 62 -0.31 -7.86 -0.10
CA ALA A 62 -0.23 -8.98 -1.02
C ALA A 62 0.72 -10.11 -0.55
N PRO A 63 1.93 -9.84 -0.02
CA PRO A 63 2.82 -10.88 0.48
C PRO A 63 2.18 -11.74 1.57
N ARG A 64 1.42 -11.13 2.48
CA ARG A 64 0.75 -11.86 3.56
C ARG A 64 -0.38 -12.74 3.02
N VAL A 65 -1.11 -12.29 2.01
CA VAL A 65 -2.12 -13.10 1.34
C VAL A 65 -1.46 -14.33 0.69
N GLU A 66 -0.32 -14.15 0.02
CA GLU A 66 0.45 -15.26 -0.57
C GLU A 66 0.85 -16.29 0.49
N GLU A 67 1.34 -15.86 1.66
CA GLU A 67 1.67 -16.76 2.79
C GLU A 67 0.46 -17.57 3.28
N VAL A 68 -0.69 -16.91 3.45
CA VAL A 68 -1.92 -17.60 3.89
C VAL A 68 -2.37 -18.63 2.87
N VAL A 69 -2.36 -18.29 1.57
CA VAL A 69 -2.77 -19.23 0.52
C VAL A 69 -1.81 -20.42 0.45
N ILE A 70 -0.50 -20.18 0.55
CA ILE A 70 0.50 -21.27 0.61
C ILE A 70 0.19 -22.18 1.80
N ALA A 71 0.00 -21.63 3.00
CA ALA A 71 -0.31 -22.42 4.19
C ALA A 71 -1.58 -23.25 4.03
N VAL A 72 -2.65 -22.67 3.47
CA VAL A 72 -3.92 -23.35 3.22
C VAL A 72 -3.75 -24.49 2.20
N LEU A 73 -3.03 -24.26 1.09
CA LEU A 73 -2.80 -25.29 0.07
C LEU A 73 -1.94 -26.45 0.61
N LEU A 74 -0.94 -26.16 1.43
CA LEU A 74 -0.10 -27.17 2.07
C LEU A 74 -0.91 -27.98 3.10
N ALA A 75 -1.65 -27.31 3.99
CA ALA A 75 -2.47 -27.95 5.02
C ALA A 75 -3.60 -28.80 4.42
N SER A 76 -4.19 -28.37 3.31
CA SER A 76 -5.23 -29.13 2.60
C SER A 76 -4.70 -30.24 1.70
N GLY A 77 -3.37 -30.45 1.63
CA GLY A 77 -2.74 -31.43 0.76
C GLY A 77 -2.93 -31.18 -0.73
N ARG A 78 -3.18 -29.94 -1.14
CA ARG A 78 -3.35 -29.53 -2.54
C ARG A 78 -2.05 -29.08 -3.19
N ALA A 79 -1.06 -28.73 -2.39
CA ALA A 79 0.28 -28.42 -2.85
C ALA A 79 1.31 -29.09 -1.95
N ARG A 80 2.53 -29.20 -2.45
CA ARG A 80 3.71 -29.59 -1.68
C ARG A 80 4.84 -28.61 -1.92
N ILE A 81 5.73 -28.48 -0.95
CA ILE A 81 6.97 -27.73 -1.10
C ILE A 81 8.14 -28.69 -0.90
N ASP A 82 9.17 -28.60 -1.72
CA ASP A 82 10.39 -29.40 -1.58
C ASP A 82 11.48 -28.62 -0.84
N ASP A 83 12.58 -29.30 -0.50
CA ASP A 83 13.72 -28.74 0.26
C ASP A 83 14.41 -27.57 -0.50
N ARG A 84 14.14 -27.42 -1.78
CA ARG A 84 14.65 -26.33 -2.63
C ARG A 84 13.69 -25.12 -2.65
N GLY A 85 12.59 -25.18 -1.91
CA GLY A 85 11.55 -24.16 -1.90
C GLY A 85 10.71 -24.13 -3.18
N VAL A 86 10.63 -25.24 -3.91
CA VAL A 86 9.74 -25.36 -5.06
C VAL A 86 8.35 -25.77 -4.58
N LEU A 87 7.40 -24.85 -4.71
CA LEU A 87 5.98 -25.10 -4.47
C LEU A 87 5.36 -25.71 -5.73
N ALA A 88 4.82 -26.92 -5.61
CA ALA A 88 4.18 -27.63 -6.71
C ALA A 88 2.76 -28.07 -6.34
N PRO A 89 1.79 -27.98 -7.28
CA PRO A 89 0.45 -28.49 -7.05
C PRO A 89 0.45 -30.01 -7.01
N LEU A 90 -0.41 -30.59 -6.19
CA LEU A 90 -0.66 -32.03 -6.20
C LEU A 90 -1.85 -32.34 -7.14
N PRO A 91 -1.83 -33.52 -7.81
CA PRO A 91 -2.95 -33.96 -8.64
C PRO A 91 -4.22 -34.04 -7.79
N GLY A 92 -5.29 -33.43 -8.24
CA GLY A 92 -6.56 -33.44 -7.53
C GLY A 92 -7.50 -32.34 -7.99
N ALA A 93 -8.56 -32.13 -7.23
CA ALA A 93 -9.53 -31.08 -7.53
C ALA A 93 -8.93 -29.68 -7.33
N GLU A 94 -9.12 -28.83 -8.35
CA GLU A 94 -8.78 -27.41 -8.28
C GLU A 94 -9.53 -26.75 -7.10
N PRO A 95 -8.90 -25.85 -6.35
CA PRO A 95 -9.56 -25.13 -5.27
C PRO A 95 -10.81 -24.38 -5.73
N SER A 96 -11.85 -24.35 -4.90
CA SER A 96 -13.08 -23.60 -5.19
C SER A 96 -12.94 -22.11 -4.91
N ASP A 97 -12.11 -21.73 -3.93
CA ASP A 97 -11.87 -20.33 -3.60
C ASP A 97 -11.08 -19.61 -4.69
N PRO A 98 -11.49 -18.41 -5.12
CA PRO A 98 -10.83 -17.68 -6.20
C PRO A 98 -9.36 -17.35 -5.91
N VAL A 99 -9.00 -17.03 -4.66
CA VAL A 99 -7.64 -16.66 -4.25
C VAL A 99 -6.72 -17.89 -4.29
N GLU A 100 -7.21 -19.01 -3.74
CA GLU A 100 -6.49 -20.30 -3.78
C GLU A 100 -6.31 -20.78 -5.23
N ARG A 101 -7.36 -20.68 -6.04
CA ARG A 101 -7.34 -21.07 -7.46
C ARG A 101 -6.36 -20.23 -8.25
N TRP A 102 -6.28 -18.93 -7.97
CA TRP A 102 -5.30 -18.07 -8.60
C TRP A 102 -3.87 -18.53 -8.30
N LEU A 103 -3.54 -18.81 -7.03
CA LEU A 103 -2.22 -19.32 -6.65
C LEU A 103 -1.96 -20.69 -7.28
N PHE A 104 -2.91 -21.62 -7.17
CA PHE A 104 -2.81 -22.97 -7.73
C PHE A 104 -2.45 -22.95 -9.22
N ARG A 105 -3.06 -22.05 -9.99
CA ARG A 105 -2.73 -21.83 -11.39
C ARG A 105 -1.39 -21.13 -11.59
N SER A 106 -1.04 -20.19 -10.73
CA SER A 106 0.19 -19.41 -10.82
C SER A 106 1.45 -20.22 -10.55
N ILE A 107 1.36 -21.28 -9.74
CA ILE A 107 2.48 -22.20 -9.49
C ILE A 107 2.67 -23.19 -10.64
N GLY A 108 1.69 -23.42 -11.51
CA GLY A 108 1.79 -24.28 -12.69
C GLY A 108 2.28 -25.68 -12.36
N THR A 109 3.35 -26.15 -12.99
CA THR A 109 3.97 -27.45 -12.72
C THR A 109 4.95 -27.44 -11.53
N GLY A 110 5.21 -26.29 -10.97
CA GLY A 110 6.11 -26.04 -9.84
C GLY A 110 6.81 -24.69 -9.98
N ARG A 111 6.87 -23.93 -8.89
CA ARG A 111 7.48 -22.61 -8.86
C ARG A 111 8.33 -22.42 -7.61
N THR A 112 9.57 -21.97 -7.80
CA THR A 112 10.46 -21.63 -6.69
C THR A 112 9.96 -20.33 -6.05
N LEU A 113 9.75 -20.36 -4.74
CA LEU A 113 9.46 -19.15 -3.95
C LEU A 113 10.73 -18.29 -3.87
N ARG A 114 10.69 -17.06 -4.33
CA ARG A 114 11.83 -16.13 -4.37
C ARG A 114 11.60 -14.86 -3.56
N GLY A 115 10.98 -14.99 -2.39
CA GLY A 115 10.64 -13.86 -1.54
C GLY A 115 9.14 -13.59 -1.44
N ALA A 116 8.74 -12.87 -0.40
CA ALA A 116 7.36 -12.44 -0.21
C ALA A 116 6.92 -11.53 -1.36
N GLY A 117 5.73 -11.75 -1.90
CA GLY A 117 5.22 -11.01 -3.05
C GLY A 117 5.79 -11.46 -4.41
N SER A 118 6.59 -12.55 -4.44
CA SER A 118 7.18 -13.04 -5.70
C SER A 118 6.15 -13.54 -6.71
N LEU A 119 4.96 -13.88 -6.25
CA LEU A 119 3.84 -14.34 -7.07
C LEU A 119 3.02 -13.19 -7.64
N ARG A 120 3.26 -11.94 -7.16
CA ARG A 120 2.60 -10.73 -7.65
C ARG A 120 1.08 -10.76 -7.51
N PHE A 121 0.58 -11.29 -6.39
CA PHE A 121 -0.85 -11.35 -6.11
C PHE A 121 -1.53 -9.98 -6.24
N GLY A 122 -0.89 -8.93 -5.77
CA GLY A 122 -1.42 -7.56 -5.84
C GLY A 122 -1.72 -7.06 -7.26
N ASP A 123 -0.95 -7.53 -8.25
CA ASP A 123 -1.13 -7.16 -9.66
C ASP A 123 -2.24 -7.99 -10.34
N SER A 124 -2.73 -9.05 -9.68
CA SER A 124 -3.76 -9.93 -10.24
C SER A 124 -5.15 -9.28 -10.20
N GLN A 125 -6.07 -9.77 -11.03
CA GLN A 125 -7.46 -9.34 -10.99
C GLN A 125 -8.09 -9.67 -9.62
N VAL A 126 -7.82 -10.87 -9.09
CA VAL A 126 -8.35 -11.32 -7.79
C VAL A 126 -7.83 -10.44 -6.64
N GLY A 127 -6.55 -10.02 -6.71
CA GLY A 127 -5.96 -9.08 -5.75
C GLY A 127 -6.64 -7.71 -5.81
N ARG A 128 -6.88 -7.18 -7.00
CA ARG A 128 -7.61 -5.91 -7.17
C ARG A 128 -9.05 -5.98 -6.69
N GLU A 129 -9.75 -7.08 -6.91
CA GLU A 129 -11.12 -7.32 -6.41
C GLU A 129 -11.15 -7.35 -4.88
N LEU A 130 -10.17 -8.03 -4.24
CA LEU A 130 -10.01 -8.07 -2.78
C LEU A 130 -9.80 -6.66 -2.20
N VAL A 131 -8.89 -5.89 -2.80
CA VAL A 131 -8.62 -4.49 -2.39
C VAL A 131 -9.87 -3.62 -2.57
N GLY A 132 -10.55 -3.78 -3.70
CA GLY A 132 -11.78 -3.07 -3.99
C GLY A 132 -12.88 -3.36 -2.96
N ASP A 133 -13.00 -4.61 -2.52
CA ASP A 133 -13.96 -5.01 -1.48
C ASP A 133 -13.60 -4.40 -0.12
N LEU A 134 -12.34 -4.50 0.30
CA LEU A 134 -11.85 -3.88 1.54
C LEU A 134 -12.06 -2.36 1.55
N THR A 135 -11.85 -1.72 0.40
CA THR A 135 -12.05 -0.27 0.25
C THR A 135 -13.53 0.11 0.32
N ARG A 136 -14.42 -0.62 -0.38
CA ARG A 136 -15.87 -0.41 -0.30
C ARG A 136 -16.41 -0.57 1.10
N ARG A 137 -15.92 -1.55 1.86
CA ARG A 137 -16.28 -1.79 3.26
C ARG A 137 -15.62 -0.81 4.25
N GLY A 138 -14.79 0.11 3.78
CA GLY A 138 -14.10 1.09 4.60
C GLY A 138 -12.99 0.54 5.49
N HIS A 139 -12.47 -0.67 5.23
CA HIS A 139 -11.36 -1.28 5.96
C HIS A 139 -9.98 -0.85 5.44
N LEU A 140 -9.90 -0.44 4.16
CA LEU A 140 -8.74 0.22 3.58
C LEU A 140 -9.04 1.69 3.31
N ARG A 141 -8.01 2.52 3.41
CA ARG A 141 -8.10 3.91 2.94
C ARG A 141 -8.14 3.88 1.41
N ARG A 142 -9.02 4.69 0.83
CA ARG A 142 -9.02 4.90 -0.61
C ARG A 142 -7.68 5.50 -1.01
N GLY A 143 -6.83 4.71 -1.61
CA GLY A 143 -5.61 5.10 -2.30
C GLY A 143 -5.76 4.78 -3.79
N GLY A 144 -4.83 5.25 -4.61
CA GLY A 144 -4.77 4.97 -6.03
C GLY A 144 -4.86 6.19 -6.93
N ALA A 145 -4.50 6.02 -8.20
CA ALA A 145 -4.42 7.08 -9.20
C ALA A 145 -5.73 7.86 -9.42
N GLU A 146 -6.87 7.25 -9.06
CA GLU A 146 -8.20 7.86 -9.17
C GLU A 146 -8.61 8.63 -7.89
N SER A 147 -7.78 8.60 -6.83
CA SER A 147 -8.12 9.36 -5.63
C SER A 147 -7.98 10.85 -5.92
N PRO A 148 -8.97 11.70 -5.50
CA PRO A 148 -8.88 13.16 -5.69
C PRO A 148 -7.60 13.77 -5.08
N GLY A 149 -7.01 13.14 -4.07
CA GLY A 149 -5.71 13.52 -3.52
C GLY A 149 -4.57 13.31 -4.52
N HIS A 150 -4.62 12.24 -5.32
CA HIS A 150 -3.64 12.00 -6.36
C HIS A 150 -3.81 12.97 -7.55
N GLN A 151 -5.05 13.33 -7.89
CA GLN A 151 -5.31 14.35 -8.90
C GLN A 151 -4.89 15.75 -8.43
N GLY A 152 -5.03 16.06 -7.13
CA GLY A 152 -4.68 17.35 -6.56
C GLY A 152 -3.18 17.70 -6.64
N HIS A 153 -2.27 16.71 -6.59
CA HIS A 153 -0.83 17.01 -6.62
C HIS A 153 -0.36 17.56 -7.99
N TRP A 154 -1.15 17.37 -9.08
CA TRP A 154 -0.90 17.99 -10.38
C TRP A 154 -0.93 19.51 -10.31
N LEU A 155 -1.78 20.08 -9.46
CA LEU A 155 -1.84 21.53 -9.27
C LEU A 155 -0.50 22.09 -8.78
N LEU A 156 0.14 21.41 -7.82
CA LEU A 156 1.47 21.79 -7.35
C LEU A 156 2.52 21.65 -8.46
N GLY A 157 2.41 20.59 -9.28
CA GLY A 157 3.27 20.38 -10.45
C GLY A 157 3.14 21.49 -11.49
N VAL A 158 1.91 21.97 -11.76
CA VAL A 158 1.66 23.08 -12.69
C VAL A 158 2.29 24.36 -12.16
N VAL A 159 2.09 24.71 -10.88
CA VAL A 159 2.69 25.90 -10.27
C VAL A 159 4.21 25.84 -10.33
N LEU A 160 4.81 24.67 -10.03
CA LEU A 160 6.24 24.45 -10.14
C LEU A 160 6.73 24.63 -11.58
N GLY A 161 5.99 24.09 -12.56
CA GLY A 161 6.28 24.26 -13.99
C GLY A 161 6.30 25.70 -14.45
N VAL A 162 5.35 26.52 -13.96
CA VAL A 162 5.32 27.98 -14.23
C VAL A 162 6.56 28.67 -13.64
N GLY A 163 6.96 28.30 -12.42
CA GLY A 163 8.20 28.81 -11.81
C GLY A 163 9.45 28.44 -12.59
N VAL A 164 9.54 27.21 -13.09
CA VAL A 164 10.65 26.74 -13.95
C VAL A 164 10.67 27.49 -15.28
N ALA A 165 9.51 27.67 -15.92
CA ALA A 165 9.42 28.44 -17.17
C ALA A 165 9.89 29.90 -16.99
N ARG A 166 9.55 30.49 -15.84
CA ARG A 166 10.02 31.84 -15.49
C ARG A 166 11.53 31.88 -15.29
N LEU A 167 12.10 30.88 -14.60
CA LEU A 167 13.55 30.79 -14.41
C LEU A 167 14.31 30.77 -15.75
N PHE A 168 13.81 30.00 -16.73
CA PHE A 168 14.40 29.96 -18.07
C PHE A 168 14.30 31.32 -18.80
N ALA A 169 13.22 32.07 -18.56
CA ALA A 169 13.05 33.41 -19.14
C ALA A 169 13.97 34.46 -18.48
N GLU A 170 14.51 34.21 -17.29
CA GLU A 170 15.36 35.12 -16.51
C GLU A 170 16.85 34.74 -16.53
N LEU A 171 17.24 33.67 -17.26
CA LEU A 171 18.64 33.19 -17.26
C LEU A 171 19.69 34.25 -17.67
N ASP A 172 19.29 35.28 -18.36
CA ASP A 172 20.16 36.39 -18.77
C ASP A 172 20.41 37.45 -17.65
N TRP A 173 19.79 37.28 -16.45
CA TRP A 173 19.81 38.24 -15.34
C TRP A 173 20.40 37.60 -14.06
N GLU A 174 21.69 37.64 -13.88
CA GLU A 174 22.48 36.90 -12.87
C GLU A 174 21.99 37.03 -11.40
N TRP A 175 21.51 38.20 -10.99
CA TRP A 175 21.15 38.45 -9.58
C TRP A 175 19.80 37.83 -9.15
N GLN A 176 18.79 37.81 -10.01
CA GLN A 176 17.43 37.36 -9.64
C GLN A 176 17.26 35.86 -9.73
N VAL A 177 18.11 35.19 -10.47
CA VAL A 177 18.14 33.71 -10.64
C VAL A 177 18.31 32.97 -9.31
N GLY A 178 19.11 33.52 -8.36
CA GLY A 178 19.40 32.88 -7.09
C GLY A 178 18.17 32.69 -6.19
N VAL A 179 17.37 33.74 -5.99
CA VAL A 179 16.18 33.68 -5.10
C VAL A 179 15.09 32.78 -5.71
N LEU A 180 14.89 32.86 -7.02
CA LEU A 180 13.92 32.02 -7.71
C LEU A 180 14.33 30.55 -7.69
N SER A 181 15.61 30.26 -7.89
CA SER A 181 16.17 28.88 -7.80
C SER A 181 15.95 28.26 -6.42
N ILE A 182 16.25 29.02 -5.34
CA ILE A 182 16.00 28.55 -3.96
C ILE A 182 14.51 28.28 -3.75
N SER A 183 13.64 29.15 -4.23
CA SER A 183 12.18 28.99 -4.12
C SER A 183 11.70 27.73 -4.86
N LEU A 184 12.25 27.44 -6.05
CA LEU A 184 11.91 26.25 -6.82
C LEU A 184 12.40 24.96 -6.15
N VAL A 185 13.63 24.97 -5.59
CA VAL A 185 14.14 23.83 -4.83
C VAL A 185 13.25 23.55 -3.62
N LEU A 186 12.87 24.59 -2.86
CA LEU A 186 12.04 24.44 -1.68
C LEU A 186 10.63 23.93 -2.03
N SER A 187 9.97 24.52 -3.04
CA SER A 187 8.66 24.07 -3.49
C SER A 187 8.69 22.68 -4.12
N GLY A 188 9.76 22.32 -4.84
CA GLY A 188 10.00 20.99 -5.35
C GLY A 188 10.16 19.94 -4.23
N ALA A 189 10.90 20.29 -3.17
CA ALA A 189 11.03 19.41 -2.00
C ALA A 189 9.68 19.20 -1.29
N VAL A 190 8.88 20.25 -1.13
CA VAL A 190 7.52 20.15 -0.56
C VAL A 190 6.61 19.29 -1.47
N TRP A 191 6.66 19.50 -2.78
CA TRP A 191 5.89 18.70 -3.73
C TRP A 191 6.26 17.21 -3.65
N LEU A 192 7.56 16.88 -3.62
CA LEU A 192 8.04 15.51 -3.46
C LEU A 192 7.61 14.91 -2.12
N ALA A 193 7.71 15.67 -1.02
CA ALA A 193 7.28 15.20 0.30
C ALA A 193 5.78 14.90 0.33
N VAL A 194 4.95 15.76 -0.26
CA VAL A 194 3.49 15.56 -0.39
C VAL A 194 3.21 14.33 -1.28
N ALA A 195 3.85 14.21 -2.44
CA ALA A 195 3.67 13.08 -3.35
C ALA A 195 4.07 11.76 -2.67
N PHE A 196 5.17 11.76 -1.91
CA PHE A 196 5.61 10.60 -1.14
C PHE A 196 4.64 10.27 0.00
N ALA A 197 4.17 11.26 0.75
CA ALA A 197 3.20 11.08 1.83
C ALA A 197 1.84 10.55 1.34
N LEU A 198 1.40 10.99 0.17
CA LEU A 198 0.17 10.50 -0.46
C LEU A 198 0.34 9.05 -0.91
N ARG A 199 1.45 8.71 -1.57
CA ARG A 199 1.76 7.31 -1.97
C ARG A 199 1.95 6.39 -0.78
N ALA A 200 2.66 6.83 0.26
CA ALA A 200 2.86 6.05 1.48
C ALA A 200 1.56 5.80 2.27
N GLY A 201 0.48 6.50 1.95
CA GLY A 201 -0.86 6.30 2.52
C GLY A 201 -1.73 5.31 1.75
N GLU A 202 -1.30 4.92 0.55
CA GLU A 202 -1.98 3.92 -0.26
C GLU A 202 -1.85 2.54 0.42
N ASP A 203 -2.91 1.76 0.42
CA ASP A 203 -2.99 0.41 1.01
C ASP A 203 -2.88 0.32 2.55
N ARG A 204 -2.94 1.43 3.27
CA ARG A 204 -2.95 1.37 4.74
C ARG A 204 -4.33 1.01 5.28
N PRO A 205 -4.39 0.12 6.29
CA PRO A 205 -5.63 -0.15 7.00
C PRO A 205 -6.21 1.14 7.57
N SER A 206 -7.53 1.32 7.44
CA SER A 206 -8.28 2.35 8.15
C SER A 206 -8.31 2.06 9.65
N ASP A 207 -8.83 2.97 10.46
CA ASP A 207 -9.05 2.71 11.90
C ASP A 207 -9.94 1.49 12.11
N ARG A 208 -10.95 1.34 11.25
CA ARG A 208 -11.84 0.18 11.24
C ARG A 208 -11.11 -1.11 10.85
N GLY A 209 -10.25 -1.05 9.83
CA GLY A 209 -9.42 -2.19 9.44
C GLY A 209 -8.47 -2.62 10.55
N ARG A 210 -7.84 -1.66 11.25
CA ARG A 210 -7.00 -1.95 12.41
C ARG A 210 -7.78 -2.55 13.57
N ALA A 211 -8.96 -2.03 13.88
CA ALA A 211 -9.83 -2.59 14.92
C ALA A 211 -10.27 -4.02 14.60
N ALA A 212 -10.64 -4.31 13.33
CA ALA A 212 -10.99 -5.66 12.90
C ALA A 212 -9.81 -6.62 13.03
N LEU A 213 -8.61 -6.19 12.63
CA LEU A 213 -7.38 -6.99 12.76
C LEU A 213 -7.05 -7.26 14.23
N ALA A 214 -7.12 -6.24 15.11
CA ALA A 214 -6.89 -6.38 16.54
C ALA A 214 -7.88 -7.35 17.20
N ALA A 215 -9.16 -7.31 16.81
CA ALA A 215 -10.17 -8.22 17.33
C ALA A 215 -9.88 -9.69 16.98
N VAL A 216 -9.33 -9.94 15.78
CA VAL A 216 -8.95 -11.30 15.36
C VAL A 216 -7.64 -11.72 16.02
N SER A 217 -6.66 -10.84 16.17
CA SER A 217 -5.39 -11.16 16.84
C SER A 217 -5.61 -11.62 18.29
N VAL A 218 -6.53 -10.98 19.02
CA VAL A 218 -6.91 -11.41 20.38
C VAL A 218 -7.50 -12.81 20.38
N ARG A 219 -8.33 -13.14 19.40
CA ARG A 219 -8.91 -14.51 19.30
C ARG A 219 -7.87 -15.55 18.92
N VAL A 220 -6.99 -15.24 17.97
CA VAL A 220 -5.90 -16.12 17.56
C VAL A 220 -4.98 -16.43 18.74
N ALA A 221 -4.65 -15.41 19.56
CA ALA A 221 -3.84 -15.59 20.76
C ALA A 221 -4.48 -16.49 21.84
N GLN A 222 -5.80 -16.72 21.77
CA GLN A 222 -6.52 -17.63 22.66
C GLN A 222 -6.57 -19.08 22.17
N VAL A 223 -6.11 -19.35 20.95
CA VAL A 223 -6.04 -20.70 20.39
C VAL A 223 -4.78 -21.37 20.91
N GLU A 224 -4.93 -22.31 21.83
CA GLU A 224 -3.81 -23.02 22.48
C GLU A 224 -3.08 -23.97 21.52
N ASP A 225 -3.81 -24.65 20.63
CA ASP A 225 -3.25 -25.61 19.68
C ASP A 225 -3.91 -25.49 18.28
N LEU A 226 -3.17 -24.93 17.36
CA LEU A 226 -3.59 -24.80 15.95
C LEU A 226 -3.68 -26.14 15.22
N ARG A 227 -2.98 -27.19 15.70
CA ARG A 227 -3.09 -28.55 15.13
C ARG A 227 -4.43 -29.18 15.47
N ALA A 228 -4.93 -28.92 16.69
CA ALA A 228 -6.24 -29.38 17.12
C ALA A 228 -7.38 -28.58 16.51
N GLN A 229 -7.11 -27.35 16.06
CA GLN A 229 -8.09 -26.41 15.51
C GLN A 229 -7.65 -25.88 14.13
N PRO A 230 -7.61 -26.73 13.09
CA PRO A 230 -7.07 -26.35 11.77
C PRO A 230 -7.83 -25.21 11.09
N ASP A 231 -9.09 -25.00 11.45
CA ASP A 231 -9.92 -23.91 10.92
C ASP A 231 -9.37 -22.52 11.28
N TRP A 232 -8.54 -22.42 12.32
CA TRP A 232 -7.89 -21.18 12.72
C TRP A 232 -6.57 -20.91 12.01
N LEU A 233 -5.98 -21.93 11.35
CA LEU A 233 -4.70 -21.80 10.67
C LEU A 233 -4.68 -20.60 9.68
N PRO A 234 -5.68 -20.41 8.80
CA PRO A 234 -5.65 -19.28 7.87
C PRO A 234 -5.67 -17.93 8.58
N ALA A 235 -6.43 -17.82 9.69
CA ALA A 235 -6.52 -16.59 10.47
C ALA A 235 -5.21 -16.32 11.26
N ALA A 236 -4.59 -17.35 11.82
CA ALA A 236 -3.32 -17.26 12.53
C ALA A 236 -2.21 -16.79 11.57
N VAL A 237 -2.07 -17.45 10.42
CA VAL A 237 -1.09 -17.02 9.41
C VAL A 237 -1.41 -15.62 8.86
N ALA A 238 -2.68 -15.24 8.73
CA ALA A 238 -3.05 -13.89 8.31
C ALA A 238 -2.52 -12.83 9.29
N VAL A 239 -2.63 -13.05 10.58
CA VAL A 239 -2.25 -12.10 11.64
C VAL A 239 -0.74 -12.14 11.92
N GLU A 240 -0.20 -13.33 12.17
CA GLU A 240 1.15 -13.55 12.69
C GLU A 240 2.17 -13.90 11.59
N GLY A 241 1.70 -14.34 10.44
CA GLY A 241 2.50 -14.80 9.33
C GLY A 241 2.73 -16.30 9.33
N ILE A 242 3.51 -16.73 8.36
CA ILE A 242 3.82 -18.15 8.15
C ILE A 242 4.52 -18.79 9.37
N ALA A 243 5.13 -17.99 10.25
CA ALA A 243 5.71 -18.46 11.50
C ALA A 243 4.67 -19.08 12.45
N ALA A 244 3.38 -18.76 12.30
CA ALA A 244 2.29 -19.38 13.04
C ALA A 244 1.91 -20.77 12.51
N HIS A 245 2.54 -21.25 11.43
CA HIS A 245 2.23 -22.56 10.90
C HIS A 245 2.62 -23.66 11.91
N PRO A 246 1.71 -24.65 12.22
CA PRO A 246 1.94 -25.64 13.25
C PRO A 246 3.07 -26.64 12.93
N ASP A 247 3.44 -26.76 11.66
CA ASP A 247 4.62 -27.52 11.25
C ASP A 247 5.82 -26.56 11.15
N PRO A 248 6.81 -26.65 12.07
CA PRO A 248 7.95 -25.74 12.06
C PRO A 248 8.83 -25.91 10.82
N ALA A 249 8.90 -27.10 10.24
CA ALA A 249 9.68 -27.32 9.02
C ALA A 249 9.08 -26.55 7.84
N VAL A 250 7.75 -26.53 7.72
CA VAL A 250 7.05 -25.72 6.72
C VAL A 250 7.25 -24.21 7.00
N ALA A 251 7.11 -23.81 8.27
CA ALA A 251 7.28 -22.42 8.67
C ALA A 251 8.69 -21.91 8.31
N GLU A 252 9.73 -22.65 8.68
CA GLU A 252 11.13 -22.32 8.39
C GLU A 252 11.41 -22.30 6.88
N LEU A 253 10.94 -23.32 6.16
CA LEU A 253 11.16 -23.45 4.72
C LEU A 253 10.51 -22.30 3.95
N VAL A 254 9.25 -22.00 4.24
CA VAL A 254 8.56 -20.87 3.60
C VAL A 254 9.18 -19.54 4.02
N ALA A 255 9.48 -19.32 5.30
CA ALA A 255 10.12 -18.12 5.80
C ALA A 255 11.50 -17.88 5.16
N ALA A 256 12.30 -18.93 4.96
CA ALA A 256 13.60 -18.82 4.30
C ALA A 256 13.48 -18.33 2.85
N HIS A 257 12.38 -18.66 2.17
CA HIS A 257 12.15 -18.31 0.78
C HIS A 257 11.21 -17.11 0.58
N THR A 258 10.48 -16.71 1.64
CA THR A 258 9.55 -15.58 1.62
C THR A 258 10.00 -14.42 2.51
N ARG A 259 11.32 -14.14 2.63
CA ARG A 259 11.82 -13.04 3.46
C ARG A 259 10.97 -11.79 3.26
N PRO A 260 10.45 -11.18 4.34
CA PRO A 260 9.66 -9.97 4.23
C PRO A 260 10.49 -8.87 3.58
N GLY A 261 9.96 -8.28 2.51
CA GLY A 261 10.50 -7.06 1.95
C GLY A 261 10.45 -5.93 3.00
N PRO A 262 11.16 -4.80 2.82
CA PRO A 262 11.28 -3.70 3.79
C PRO A 262 9.96 -2.98 4.13
N LEU A 263 8.82 -3.48 3.67
CA LEU A 263 7.48 -2.92 3.88
C LEU A 263 6.63 -3.66 4.92
N THR A 264 7.20 -4.61 5.67
CA THR A 264 6.47 -5.18 6.81
C THR A 264 6.29 -4.11 7.87
N TRP A 265 5.06 -3.68 7.98
CA TRP A 265 4.60 -2.72 8.98
C TRP A 265 4.75 -3.33 10.37
N PRO A 266 5.50 -2.74 11.30
CA PRO A 266 5.60 -3.29 12.66
C PRO A 266 4.27 -3.09 13.37
N LEU A 267 3.46 -4.15 13.49
CA LEU A 267 2.27 -4.16 14.35
C LEU A 267 2.64 -4.16 15.86
N ASN A 268 3.92 -4.28 16.19
CA ASN A 268 4.39 -4.38 17.57
C ASN A 268 4.79 -3.05 18.23
N ALA A 269 4.13 -1.93 17.87
CA ALA A 269 4.26 -0.68 18.60
C ALA A 269 3.20 -0.51 19.70
N THR A 270 2.74 -1.60 20.32
CA THR A 270 2.08 -1.52 21.61
C THR A 270 3.16 -1.71 22.67
N GLY A 271 3.71 -0.56 23.12
CA GLY A 271 4.57 -0.51 24.28
C GLY A 271 3.92 -1.21 25.48
N ARG A 272 4.79 -1.92 26.19
CA ARG A 272 4.57 -2.30 27.58
C ARG A 272 4.51 -1.05 28.44
#